data_04b09952b41549afaebf83ce4040ed4b
#
_entry.id   04b09952b41549afaebf83ce4040ed4b
#
_cell.length_a   1.000
_cell.length_b   1.000
_cell.length_c   1.000
_cell.angle_alpha   90.00
_cell.angle_beta   90.00
_cell.angle_gamma   90.00
#
_symmetry.space_group_name_H-M   'P 1'
#
loop_
_entity.id
_entity.type
_entity.pdbx_description
1 polymer ?
#
loop_
_entity_poly.entity_id
_entity_poly.type
_entity_poly.pdbx_seq_one_letter_code
_entity_poly.pdbx_strand_id
1 'polypeptide(L)'
;MSLEEITMSNVQTPFRYDYVGSFLRPEKLKQARRQFDEGKIPYAELKVVEDEAITELIGKIKELGYHVITDGEFRRATWHLDFMWGFDGIGHVPTKTGLPFHGESAMIDDTYLTGKVGLSGEHPFVDHFRFVKQ
;
A
#
# COMPACT_ATOMS: atom_id res chain seq x y z
N MET A 1 35.15 -5.89 13.41
CA MET A 1 33.73 -6.20 13.72
C MET A 1 33.66 -7.68 14.04
N SER A 2 33.44 -8.02 15.30
CA SER A 2 33.38 -9.43 15.73
C SER A 2 32.06 -10.06 15.29
N LEU A 3 32.05 -11.39 15.10
CA LEU A 3 30.84 -12.15 14.76
C LEU A 3 29.73 -11.97 15.83
N GLU A 4 30.09 -11.58 17.05
CA GLU A 4 29.17 -11.27 18.15
C GLU A 4 28.40 -9.95 17.94
N GLU A 5 28.98 -8.98 17.25
CA GLU A 5 28.27 -7.72 16.93
C GLU A 5 27.23 -7.88 15.82
N ILE A 6 27.35 -8.91 14.98
CA ILE A 6 26.37 -9.22 13.92
C ILE A 6 25.16 -9.98 14.48
N THR A 7 25.33 -10.70 15.61
CA THR A 7 24.28 -11.51 16.23
C THR A 7 23.33 -10.69 17.10
N MET A 8 23.67 -9.46 17.42
CA MET A 8 22.83 -8.52 18.14
C MET A 8 22.00 -7.64 17.21
N SER A 9 21.51 -8.18 16.10
CA SER A 9 20.38 -7.58 15.45
C SER A 9 19.26 -7.51 16.50
N ASN A 10 18.69 -6.35 16.72
CA ASN A 10 17.62 -6.07 17.70
C ASN A 10 16.31 -6.85 17.48
N VAL A 11 16.41 -8.05 16.95
CA VAL A 11 15.29 -8.94 16.70
C VAL A 11 15.07 -9.77 17.95
N GLN A 12 14.16 -9.30 18.79
CA GLN A 12 13.74 -10.06 19.97
C GLN A 12 12.81 -11.19 19.56
N THR A 13 13.27 -12.41 19.68
CA THR A 13 12.44 -13.61 19.47
C THR A 13 12.01 -14.17 20.85
N PRO A 14 10.85 -14.83 20.95
CA PRO A 14 9.85 -14.99 19.87
C PRO A 14 9.08 -13.70 19.60
N PHE A 15 8.78 -13.43 18.33
CA PHE A 15 7.81 -12.40 17.95
C PHE A 15 6.44 -12.82 18.47
N ARG A 16 5.87 -12.02 19.37
CA ARG A 16 4.59 -12.33 20.01
C ARG A 16 3.42 -11.63 19.34
N TYR A 17 3.70 -10.67 18.51
CA TYR A 17 2.72 -9.87 17.79
C TYR A 17 3.28 -9.44 16.44
N ASP A 18 2.42 -9.40 15.49
CA ASP A 18 2.66 -8.98 14.11
C ASP A 18 1.40 -8.31 13.59
N TYR A 19 1.50 -7.70 12.42
CA TYR A 19 0.36 -7.17 11.71
C TYR A 19 0.47 -7.51 10.23
N VAL A 20 -0.65 -7.89 9.64
CA VAL A 20 -0.77 -8.24 8.23
C VAL A 20 -1.93 -7.46 7.62
N GLY A 21 -1.73 -6.98 6.39
CA GLY A 21 -2.76 -6.26 5.67
C GLY A 21 -2.79 -4.75 5.97
N SER A 22 -3.92 -4.13 5.64
CA SER A 22 -4.07 -2.69 5.69
C SER A 22 -4.46 -2.17 7.06
N PHE A 23 -3.86 -1.04 7.43
CA PHE A 23 -4.34 -0.24 8.55
C PHE A 23 -5.54 0.61 8.16
N LEU A 24 -6.31 1.05 9.17
CA LEU A 24 -7.42 1.99 8.96
C LEU A 24 -6.89 3.32 8.46
N ARG A 25 -7.33 3.71 7.29
CA ARG A 25 -6.92 4.96 6.65
C ARG A 25 -7.49 6.18 7.38
N PRO A 26 -6.67 7.22 7.65
CA PRO A 26 -7.15 8.48 8.20
C PRO A 26 -8.20 9.13 7.28
N GLU A 27 -9.13 9.87 7.86
CA GLU A 27 -10.20 10.52 7.08
C GLU A 27 -9.66 11.51 6.05
N LYS A 28 -8.58 12.23 6.37
CA LYS A 28 -7.86 13.13 5.43
C LYS A 28 -7.45 12.37 4.16
N LEU A 29 -6.90 11.16 4.31
CA LEU A 29 -6.48 10.33 3.17
C LEU A 29 -7.68 9.83 2.36
N LYS A 30 -8.75 9.37 3.02
CA LYS A 30 -9.97 8.96 2.33
C LYS A 30 -10.60 10.09 1.53
N GLN A 31 -10.60 11.31 2.08
CA GLN A 31 -11.11 12.49 1.40
C GLN A 31 -10.25 12.83 0.17
N ALA A 32 -8.93 12.82 0.30
CA ALA A 32 -8.02 13.08 -0.81
C ALA A 32 -8.21 12.06 -1.95
N ARG A 33 -8.40 10.77 -1.63
CA ARG A 33 -8.70 9.74 -2.63
C ARG A 33 -10.01 10.03 -3.36
N ARG A 34 -11.09 10.34 -2.64
CA ARG A 34 -12.37 10.71 -3.28
C ARG A 34 -12.20 11.90 -4.21
N GLN A 35 -11.45 12.92 -3.80
CA GLN A 35 -11.18 14.10 -4.65
C GLN A 35 -10.38 13.76 -5.90
N PHE A 36 -9.41 12.86 -5.77
CA PHE A 36 -8.63 12.36 -6.90
C PHE A 36 -9.50 11.55 -7.88
N ASP A 37 -10.30 10.62 -7.37
CA ASP A 37 -11.21 9.78 -8.17
C ASP A 37 -12.26 10.63 -8.91
N GLU A 38 -12.67 11.75 -8.32
CA GLU A 38 -13.57 12.74 -8.91
C GLU A 38 -12.85 13.74 -9.85
N GLY A 39 -11.53 13.61 -10.03
CA GLY A 39 -10.72 14.49 -10.86
C GLY A 39 -10.54 15.92 -10.32
N LYS A 40 -10.80 16.14 -9.03
CA LYS A 40 -10.70 17.46 -8.37
C LYS A 40 -9.28 17.84 -7.97
N ILE A 41 -8.42 16.84 -7.72
CA ILE A 41 -7.00 17.05 -7.43
C ILE A 41 -6.14 16.17 -8.32
N PRO A 42 -4.92 16.59 -8.69
CA PRO A 42 -3.97 15.76 -9.42
C PRO A 42 -3.32 14.72 -8.51
N TYR A 43 -2.75 13.67 -9.11
CA TYR A 43 -2.05 12.61 -8.37
C TYR A 43 -0.93 13.15 -7.46
N ALA A 44 -0.23 14.22 -7.87
CA ALA A 44 0.82 14.82 -7.06
C ALA A 44 0.32 15.31 -5.69
N GLU A 45 -0.89 15.86 -5.63
CA GLU A 45 -1.50 16.28 -4.36
C GLU A 45 -1.96 15.09 -3.52
N LEU A 46 -2.57 14.08 -4.14
CA LEU A 46 -2.89 12.83 -3.44
C LEU A 46 -1.63 12.21 -2.83
N LYS A 47 -0.55 12.13 -3.61
CA LYS A 47 0.73 11.57 -3.15
C LYS A 47 1.27 12.28 -1.90
N VAL A 48 1.16 13.60 -1.82
CA VAL A 48 1.59 14.35 -0.62
C VAL A 48 0.78 13.91 0.61
N VAL A 49 -0.53 13.75 0.48
CA VAL A 49 -1.39 13.30 1.59
C VAL A 49 -1.09 11.85 1.98
N GLU A 50 -0.79 10.99 1.01
CA GLU A 50 -0.34 9.62 1.26
C GLU A 50 0.99 9.59 2.01
N ASP A 51 1.97 10.36 1.56
CA ASP A 51 3.30 10.45 2.18
C ASP A 51 3.20 10.92 3.65
N GLU A 52 2.40 11.96 3.91
CA GLU A 52 2.14 12.45 5.28
C GLU A 52 1.50 11.37 6.17
N ALA A 53 0.44 10.72 5.68
CA ALA A 53 -0.28 9.70 6.43
C ALA A 53 0.59 8.47 6.73
N ILE A 54 1.43 8.04 5.79
CA ILE A 54 2.36 6.92 5.97
C ILE A 54 3.46 7.30 6.96
N THR A 55 4.01 8.50 6.87
CA THR A 55 5.02 9.00 7.82
C THR A 55 4.50 9.01 9.25
N GLU A 56 3.26 9.49 9.45
CA GLU A 56 2.61 9.47 10.76
C GLU A 56 2.39 8.03 11.26
N LEU A 57 1.93 7.12 10.40
CA LEU A 57 1.75 5.71 10.73
C LEU A 57 3.08 5.07 11.16
N ILE A 58 4.15 5.26 10.39
CA ILE A 58 5.48 4.73 10.70
C ILE A 58 5.98 5.24 12.04
N GLY A 59 5.77 6.54 12.34
CA GLY A 59 6.10 7.12 13.64
C GLY A 59 5.41 6.37 14.79
N LYS A 60 4.10 6.17 14.68
CA LYS A 60 3.31 5.43 15.69
C LYS A 60 3.75 3.97 15.84
N ILE A 61 4.05 3.29 14.73
CA ILE A 61 4.54 1.89 14.75
C ILE A 61 5.87 1.81 15.51
N LYS A 62 6.80 2.75 15.25
CA LYS A 62 8.10 2.83 15.94
C LYS A 62 7.94 3.14 17.43
N GLU A 63 7.09 4.09 17.78
CA GLU A 63 6.79 4.44 19.18
C GLU A 63 6.23 3.26 19.99
N LEU A 64 5.45 2.39 19.35
CA LEU A 64 4.91 1.18 19.95
C LEU A 64 5.94 0.03 20.05
N GLY A 65 7.16 0.22 19.53
CA GLY A 65 8.23 -0.75 19.63
C GLY A 65 8.15 -1.90 18.65
N TYR A 66 7.38 -1.77 17.56
CA TYR A 66 7.38 -2.76 16.49
C TYR A 66 8.70 -2.73 15.71
N HIS A 67 9.23 -3.90 15.37
CA HIS A 67 10.46 -4.06 14.61
C HIS A 67 10.24 -4.14 13.09
N VAL A 68 9.06 -4.60 12.68
CA VAL A 68 8.65 -4.66 11.28
C VAL A 68 7.84 -3.42 10.96
N ILE A 69 8.20 -2.72 9.88
CA ILE A 69 7.57 -1.48 9.46
C ILE A 69 6.89 -1.71 8.10
N THR A 70 5.67 -1.18 7.96
CA THR A 70 4.90 -1.20 6.71
C THR A 70 4.28 0.17 6.43
N ASP A 71 3.89 0.40 5.18
CA ASP A 71 3.13 1.58 4.76
C ASP A 71 1.63 1.50 5.09
N GLY A 72 1.19 0.41 5.73
CA GLY A 72 -0.22 0.15 6.07
C GLY A 72 -1.12 -0.03 4.84
N GLU A 73 -0.54 -0.26 3.67
CA GLU A 73 -1.24 -0.31 2.37
C GLU A 73 -2.02 0.98 2.05
N PHE A 74 -1.56 2.12 2.57
CA PHE A 74 -2.28 3.39 2.45
C PHE A 74 -2.37 3.90 1.00
N ARG A 75 -1.48 3.46 0.10
CA ARG A 75 -1.50 3.81 -1.31
C ARG A 75 -2.38 2.91 -2.16
N ARG A 76 -2.84 1.77 -1.63
CA ARG A 76 -3.56 0.76 -2.39
C ARG A 76 -5.07 0.94 -2.28
N ALA A 77 -5.78 0.68 -3.37
CA ALA A 77 -7.22 0.47 -3.37
C ALA A 77 -7.54 -0.97 -2.95
N THR A 78 -6.81 -1.94 -3.53
CA THR A 78 -6.92 -3.36 -3.23
C THR A 78 -5.54 -3.98 -2.95
N TRP A 79 -5.49 -5.02 -2.13
CA TRP A 79 -4.23 -5.65 -1.71
C TRP A 79 -3.50 -6.37 -2.87
N HIS A 80 -4.22 -6.88 -3.85
CA HIS A 80 -3.68 -7.74 -4.93
C HIS A 80 -3.77 -7.09 -6.30
N LEU A 81 -4.87 -6.41 -6.65
CA LEU A 81 -5.08 -5.88 -7.99
C LEU A 81 -4.14 -4.70 -8.29
N ASP A 82 -3.88 -3.83 -7.34
CA ASP A 82 -2.91 -2.73 -7.50
C ASP A 82 -1.51 -3.25 -7.88
N PHE A 83 -1.13 -4.44 -7.38
CA PHE A 83 0.10 -5.08 -7.82
C PHE A 83 0.01 -5.52 -9.28
N MET A 84 -1.10 -6.15 -9.68
CA MET A 84 -1.29 -6.60 -11.07
C MET A 84 -1.28 -5.43 -12.05
N TRP A 85 -1.93 -4.33 -11.69
CA TRP A 85 -2.03 -3.13 -12.56
C TRP A 85 -0.70 -2.37 -12.73
N GLY A 86 0.31 -2.69 -11.94
CA GLY A 86 1.67 -2.19 -12.11
C GLY A 86 2.45 -2.81 -13.27
N PHE A 87 1.89 -3.84 -13.95
CA PHE A 87 2.53 -4.48 -15.10
C PHE A 87 1.98 -3.98 -16.44
N ASP A 88 2.85 -3.97 -17.45
CA ASP A 88 2.42 -3.74 -18.84
C ASP A 88 1.47 -4.84 -19.32
N GLY A 89 0.56 -4.51 -20.18
CA GLY A 89 -0.38 -5.47 -20.76
C GLY A 89 -1.54 -5.88 -19.84
N ILE A 90 -1.67 -5.23 -18.68
CA ILE A 90 -2.79 -5.41 -17.76
C ILE A 90 -3.55 -4.09 -17.65
N GLY A 91 -4.86 -4.14 -17.87
CA GLY A 91 -5.78 -3.02 -17.70
C GLY A 91 -6.88 -3.34 -16.71
N HIS A 92 -7.62 -2.31 -16.30
CA HIS A 92 -8.79 -2.46 -15.44
C HIS A 92 -9.89 -1.48 -15.81
N VAL A 93 -11.12 -1.83 -15.48
CA VAL A 93 -12.31 -1.00 -15.67
C VAL A 93 -13.21 -1.11 -14.44
N PRO A 94 -13.95 -0.06 -14.09
CA PRO A 94 -14.92 -0.14 -13.01
C PRO A 94 -15.94 -1.26 -13.26
N THR A 95 -16.09 -2.16 -12.29
CA THR A 95 -17.09 -3.22 -12.36
C THR A 95 -18.49 -2.65 -12.15
N LYS A 96 -19.49 -3.29 -12.79
CA LYS A 96 -20.91 -2.97 -12.57
C LYS A 96 -21.55 -3.84 -11.48
N THR A 97 -20.91 -4.95 -11.14
CA THR A 97 -21.39 -5.94 -10.18
C THR A 97 -20.31 -6.18 -9.14
N GLY A 98 -20.46 -5.61 -7.96
CA GLY A 98 -19.54 -5.85 -6.85
C GLY A 98 -19.58 -7.31 -6.38
N LEU A 99 -18.51 -7.77 -5.73
CA LEU A 99 -18.50 -9.04 -5.01
C LEU A 99 -19.32 -8.91 -3.73
N PRO A 100 -20.31 -9.78 -3.48
CA PRO A 100 -21.09 -9.74 -2.26
C PRO A 100 -20.21 -10.10 -1.05
N PHE A 101 -20.20 -9.23 -0.05
CA PHE A 101 -19.42 -9.42 1.16
C PHE A 101 -20.23 -8.93 2.38
N HIS A 102 -20.64 -9.86 3.26
CA HIS A 102 -21.38 -9.55 4.49
C HIS A 102 -22.58 -8.58 4.33
N GLY A 103 -23.32 -8.72 3.22
CA GLY A 103 -24.49 -7.87 2.96
C GLY A 103 -24.19 -6.56 2.24
N GLU A 104 -22.95 -6.27 1.93
CA GLU A 104 -22.49 -5.17 1.08
C GLU A 104 -21.87 -5.68 -0.20
N SER A 105 -21.79 -4.84 -1.23
CA SER A 105 -21.09 -5.16 -2.46
C SER A 105 -19.75 -4.43 -2.48
N ALA A 106 -18.66 -5.19 -2.41
CA ALA A 106 -17.33 -4.63 -2.65
C ALA A 106 -17.17 -4.36 -4.14
N MET A 107 -17.17 -3.10 -4.54
CA MET A 107 -16.92 -2.68 -5.92
C MET A 107 -15.42 -2.76 -6.18
N ILE A 108 -15.02 -3.77 -6.94
CA ILE A 108 -13.62 -4.01 -7.33
C ILE A 108 -13.56 -3.92 -8.85
N ASP A 109 -12.56 -3.22 -9.38
CA ASP A 109 -12.39 -3.11 -10.84
C ASP A 109 -12.14 -4.47 -11.47
N ASP A 110 -12.76 -4.70 -12.61
CA ASP A 110 -12.47 -5.87 -13.44
C ASP A 110 -11.11 -5.71 -14.11
N THR A 111 -10.29 -6.75 -14.02
CA THR A 111 -8.95 -6.80 -14.60
C THR A 111 -8.95 -7.60 -15.89
N TYR A 112 -8.31 -7.09 -16.93
CA TYR A 112 -8.23 -7.75 -18.24
C TYR A 112 -6.85 -7.57 -18.88
N LEU A 113 -6.53 -8.44 -19.83
CA LEU A 113 -5.30 -8.35 -20.59
C LEU A 113 -5.48 -7.38 -21.78
N THR A 114 -4.58 -6.42 -21.90
CA THR A 114 -4.49 -5.47 -23.02
C THR A 114 -3.42 -5.88 -24.04
N GLY A 115 -2.54 -6.80 -23.65
CA GLY A 115 -1.41 -7.27 -24.46
C GLY A 115 -0.54 -8.27 -23.73
N LYS A 116 0.68 -8.45 -24.20
CA LYS A 116 1.67 -9.30 -23.53
C LYS A 116 2.03 -8.70 -22.16
N VAL A 117 1.94 -9.49 -21.12
CA VAL A 117 2.35 -9.09 -19.79
C VAL A 117 3.87 -8.91 -19.73
N GLY A 118 4.31 -7.78 -19.19
CA GLY A 118 5.71 -7.43 -19.06
C GLY A 118 5.94 -6.33 -18.03
N LEU A 119 7.17 -5.89 -17.92
CA LEU A 119 7.58 -4.78 -17.07
C LEU A 119 8.62 -3.96 -17.84
N SER A 120 8.18 -2.88 -18.48
CA SER A 120 9.05 -2.00 -19.27
C SER A 120 9.77 -0.93 -18.47
N GLY A 121 9.37 -0.74 -17.23
CA GLY A 121 9.94 0.19 -16.27
C GLY A 121 10.05 -0.42 -14.90
N GLU A 122 10.08 0.41 -13.88
CA GLU A 122 10.07 -0.03 -12.50
C GLU A 122 8.63 -0.14 -11.99
N HIS A 123 8.33 -1.24 -11.30
CA HIS A 123 7.01 -1.43 -10.70
C HIS A 123 6.76 -0.36 -9.61
N PRO A 124 5.57 0.28 -9.55
CA PRO A 124 5.26 1.34 -8.58
C PRO A 124 5.52 0.97 -7.11
N PHE A 125 5.39 -0.29 -6.75
CA PHE A 125 5.63 -0.76 -5.38
C PHE A 125 7.10 -0.65 -4.96
N VAL A 126 8.04 -0.56 -5.89
CA VAL A 126 9.45 -0.32 -5.56
C VAL A 126 9.63 1.08 -4.98
N ASP A 127 8.96 2.09 -5.54
CA ASP A 127 8.97 3.43 -4.99
C ASP A 127 8.27 3.51 -3.63
N HIS A 128 7.18 2.77 -3.45
CA HIS A 128 6.50 2.65 -2.16
C HIS A 128 7.45 2.06 -1.10
N PHE A 129 8.18 1.01 -1.44
CA PHE A 129 9.18 0.41 -0.56
C PHE A 129 10.34 1.37 -0.24
N ARG A 130 10.86 2.08 -1.24
CA ARG A 130 11.92 3.08 -1.03
C ARG A 130 11.50 4.16 -0.06
N PHE A 131 10.26 4.61 -0.15
CA PHE A 131 9.70 5.60 0.76
C PHE A 131 9.69 5.11 2.21
N VAL A 132 9.27 3.88 2.44
CA VAL A 132 9.24 3.28 3.80
C VAL A 132 10.65 3.05 4.36
N LYS A 133 11.63 2.81 3.49
CA LYS A 133 13.02 2.54 3.89
C LYS A 133 13.79 3.79 4.34
N GLN A 134 13.36 4.99 3.99
CA GLN A 134 14.00 6.24 4.39
C GLN A 134 13.87 6.48 5.90
#